data_819e6784535cba880aeb52cec9ea90f1
#
_entry.id   819e6784535cba880aeb52cec9ea90f1
#
_cell.length_a   1.000
_cell.length_b   1.000
_cell.length_c   1.000
_cell.angle_alpha   90.00
_cell.angle_beta   90.00
_cell.angle_gamma   90.00
#
_symmetry.space_group_name_H-M   'P 1'
#
loop_
_entity.id
_entity.type
_entity.pdbx_description
1 polymer ?
#
loop_
_entity_poly.entity_id
_entity_poly.type
_entity_poly.pdbx_seq_one_letter_code
_entity_poly.pdbx_strand_id
1 'polypeptide(L)'
;MRDARRWMMVGVAALAAVSVSACKPTYEAPVDDPIMTTAPADAPYEMDFDQLNDDVIDSFSKTHVVFPFVKSMEISGNNDTKNIEVDIDIQEGVADEAVQVLLSDVTKKIDNNAYIQDFRIKKADDTQFGSVYDIYSYTYKVTCGDTTLYDTTINAGESIPLDPSVDGNKIMESVANEQATEGSTGTSESSSN
;
A
#
# COMPACT_ATOMS: atom_id res chain seq x y z
N MET A 1 53.56 28.01 74.11
CA MET A 1 52.72 26.97 73.52
C MET A 1 51.26 27.19 73.91
N ARG A 2 50.65 28.21 73.37
CA ARG A 2 49.23 28.53 73.58
C ARG A 2 48.94 29.58 72.50
N ASP A 3 48.32 29.20 71.37
CA ASP A 3 47.64 30.16 70.51
C ASP A 3 47.23 29.54 69.17
N ALA A 4 47.25 28.20 69.08
CA ALA A 4 46.88 27.52 67.83
C ALA A 4 45.40 26.98 67.80
N ARG A 5 44.56 27.51 68.70
CA ARG A 5 43.17 26.96 68.87
C ARG A 5 42.04 27.94 68.54
N ARG A 6 42.36 29.12 68.06
CA ARG A 6 41.33 30.16 67.83
C ARG A 6 41.00 30.50 66.35
N TRP A 7 41.65 29.82 65.45
CA TRP A 7 41.43 30.12 64.02
C TRP A 7 40.65 29.05 63.26
N MET A 8 40.00 28.12 63.96
CA MET A 8 39.33 26.99 63.34
C MET A 8 37.80 27.06 63.42
N MET A 9 37.23 28.24 63.65
CA MET A 9 35.78 28.41 63.79
C MET A 9 35.14 29.49 62.92
N VAL A 10 35.81 29.96 61.89
CA VAL A 10 35.20 30.98 61.00
C VAL A 10 35.05 30.49 59.57
N GLY A 11 35.32 29.23 59.26
CA GLY A 11 35.33 28.69 57.91
C GLY A 11 34.10 27.85 57.49
N VAL A 12 33.02 27.77 58.30
CA VAL A 12 31.90 26.80 58.03
C VAL A 12 30.54 27.47 57.76
N ALA A 13 30.50 28.80 57.68
CA ALA A 13 29.19 29.50 57.51
C ALA A 13 28.92 30.12 56.13
N ALA A 14 29.63 29.70 55.08
CA ALA A 14 29.43 30.32 53.74
C ALA A 14 29.18 29.31 52.61
N LEU A 15 28.59 28.15 52.92
CA LEU A 15 28.31 27.10 51.93
C LEU A 15 26.89 26.58 52.00
N ALA A 16 25.91 27.47 52.03
CA ALA A 16 24.52 27.05 51.97
C ALA A 16 23.62 28.06 51.22
N ALA A 17 24.00 28.39 50.00
CA ALA A 17 23.04 29.06 49.06
C ALA A 17 23.44 28.74 47.61
N VAL A 18 23.64 27.49 47.28
CA VAL A 18 23.46 27.03 45.90
C VAL A 18 22.01 26.68 45.75
N SER A 19 21.17 27.65 45.45
CA SER A 19 19.84 27.44 44.98
C SER A 19 19.94 26.57 43.72
N VAL A 20 19.59 25.30 43.87
CA VAL A 20 19.34 24.42 42.75
C VAL A 20 18.14 25.01 42.02
N SER A 21 18.40 25.86 41.02
CA SER A 21 17.44 26.12 39.96
C SER A 21 17.28 24.79 39.25
N ALA A 22 16.40 23.94 39.74
CA ALA A 22 15.91 22.84 38.99
C ALA A 22 15.18 23.44 37.80
N CYS A 23 15.89 23.61 36.69
CA CYS A 23 15.27 23.67 35.40
C CYS A 23 14.44 22.38 35.30
N LYS A 24 13.15 22.51 35.52
CA LYS A 24 12.22 21.46 35.07
C LYS A 24 12.49 21.35 33.58
N PRO A 25 12.96 20.20 33.06
CA PRO A 25 12.92 19.97 31.64
C PRO A 25 11.46 20.14 31.26
N THR A 26 11.14 21.14 30.46
CA THR A 26 9.85 21.22 29.79
C THR A 26 9.88 20.03 28.86
N TYR A 27 9.30 18.92 29.29
CA TYR A 27 9.02 17.79 28.43
C TYR A 27 7.93 18.27 27.49
N GLU A 28 8.33 18.76 26.34
CA GLU A 28 7.43 18.84 25.22
C GLU A 28 7.13 17.40 24.85
N ALA A 29 5.91 16.96 25.12
CA ALA A 29 5.44 15.69 24.61
C ALA A 29 5.77 15.65 23.13
N PRO A 30 6.36 14.56 22.60
CA PRO A 30 6.48 14.41 21.17
C PRO A 30 5.10 14.66 20.59
N VAL A 31 5.02 15.51 19.58
CA VAL A 31 3.79 15.69 18.84
C VAL A 31 3.54 14.32 18.20
N ASP A 32 2.62 13.55 18.78
CA ASP A 32 2.28 12.18 18.35
C ASP A 32 1.53 12.16 17.00
N ASP A 33 1.25 13.32 16.44
CA ASP A 33 0.78 13.38 15.07
C ASP A 33 2.00 13.38 14.14
N PRO A 34 2.18 12.31 13.33
CA PRO A 34 3.10 12.39 12.22
C PRO A 34 2.70 13.63 11.42
N ILE A 35 3.60 14.61 11.35
CA ILE A 35 3.41 15.75 10.46
C ILE A 35 3.42 15.15 9.05
N MET A 36 2.25 14.80 8.56
CA MET A 36 2.05 14.45 7.17
C MET A 36 2.30 15.72 6.37
N THR A 37 3.53 15.95 5.98
CA THR A 37 3.88 17.03 5.09
C THR A 37 3.39 16.66 3.70
N THR A 38 2.16 17.06 3.40
CA THR A 38 1.68 17.00 2.02
C THR A 38 2.66 17.82 1.16
N ALA A 39 3.13 17.26 0.07
CA ALA A 39 3.95 17.98 -0.89
C ALA A 39 3.23 19.28 -1.31
N PRO A 40 3.95 20.38 -1.57
CA PRO A 40 3.33 21.59 -2.11
C PRO A 40 2.49 21.27 -3.35
N ALA A 41 1.38 21.97 -3.54
CA ALA A 41 0.43 21.68 -4.61
C ALA A 41 1.06 21.80 -6.02
N ASP A 42 2.12 22.57 -6.14
CA ASP A 42 2.89 22.82 -7.37
C ASP A 42 4.15 21.95 -7.52
N ALA A 43 4.45 21.12 -6.52
CA ALA A 43 5.56 20.18 -6.63
C ALA A 43 5.26 19.10 -7.70
N PRO A 44 6.27 18.65 -8.44
CA PRO A 44 6.09 17.53 -9.35
C PRO A 44 5.62 16.29 -8.59
N TYR A 45 4.79 15.47 -9.22
CA TYR A 45 4.49 14.14 -8.69
C TYR A 45 5.70 13.25 -8.91
N GLU A 46 6.17 12.63 -7.83
CA GLU A 46 7.26 11.66 -7.86
C GLU A 46 6.84 10.43 -7.07
N MET A 47 7.05 9.27 -7.65
CA MET A 47 6.67 7.98 -7.08
C MET A 47 7.91 7.14 -6.84
N ASP A 48 8.00 6.51 -5.69
CA ASP A 48 8.98 5.46 -5.43
C ASP A 48 8.43 4.14 -6.00
N PHE A 49 8.93 3.76 -7.18
CA PHE A 49 8.45 2.58 -7.89
C PHE A 49 8.89 1.27 -7.24
N ASP A 50 10.04 1.23 -6.57
CA ASP A 50 10.48 0.05 -5.83
C ASP A 50 9.53 -0.21 -4.66
N GLN A 51 9.20 0.82 -3.89
CA GLN A 51 8.21 0.73 -2.83
C GLN A 51 6.82 0.40 -3.36
N LEU A 52 6.40 1.02 -4.47
CA LEU A 52 5.09 0.76 -5.08
C LEU A 52 4.96 -0.70 -5.48
N ASN A 53 5.98 -1.27 -6.13
CA ASN A 53 6.02 -2.67 -6.51
C ASN A 53 5.85 -3.58 -5.29
N ASP A 54 6.66 -3.37 -4.27
CA ASP A 54 6.63 -4.20 -3.05
C ASP A 54 5.26 -4.11 -2.35
N ASP A 55 4.71 -2.92 -2.19
CA ASP A 55 3.42 -2.69 -1.52
C ASP A 55 2.25 -3.30 -2.32
N VAL A 56 2.27 -3.23 -3.65
CA VAL A 56 1.24 -3.86 -4.49
C VAL A 56 1.33 -5.37 -4.41
N ILE A 57 2.52 -5.97 -4.57
CA ILE A 57 2.73 -7.42 -4.47
C ILE A 57 2.32 -7.92 -3.08
N ASP A 58 2.73 -7.24 -2.02
CA ASP A 58 2.34 -7.55 -0.64
C ASP A 58 0.82 -7.52 -0.43
N SER A 59 0.13 -6.62 -1.12
CA SER A 59 -1.33 -6.52 -1.07
C SER A 59 -2.04 -7.75 -1.63
N PHE A 60 -1.43 -8.43 -2.59
CA PHE A 60 -1.94 -9.71 -3.13
C PHE A 60 -1.56 -10.91 -2.28
N SER A 61 -0.41 -10.88 -1.62
CA SER A 61 0.06 -11.99 -0.78
C SER A 61 -0.62 -12.07 0.58
N LYS A 62 -1.07 -10.94 1.13
CA LYS A 62 -1.71 -10.85 2.46
C LYS A 62 -3.20 -11.19 2.46
N THR A 63 -3.89 -10.97 1.36
CA THR A 63 -5.31 -11.31 1.18
C THR A 63 -5.40 -12.57 0.33
N HIS A 64 -5.66 -13.72 0.93
CA HIS A 64 -5.87 -15.03 0.26
C HIS A 64 -5.65 -14.99 -1.26
N VAL A 65 -4.82 -15.90 -1.79
CA VAL A 65 -4.40 -15.92 -3.20
C VAL A 65 -5.61 -15.92 -4.13
N VAL A 66 -6.09 -14.73 -4.45
CA VAL A 66 -7.29 -14.54 -5.30
C VAL A 66 -7.00 -14.93 -6.74
N PHE A 67 -5.75 -14.78 -7.17
CA PHE A 67 -5.30 -15.08 -8.52
C PHE A 67 -4.21 -16.16 -8.51
N PRO A 68 -4.57 -17.44 -8.26
CA PRO A 68 -3.59 -18.53 -8.15
C PRO A 68 -2.90 -18.85 -9.49
N PHE A 69 -3.38 -18.30 -10.58
CA PHE A 69 -2.82 -18.47 -11.91
C PHE A 69 -1.68 -17.48 -12.23
N VAL A 70 -1.43 -16.49 -11.40
CA VAL A 70 -0.30 -15.56 -11.55
C VAL A 70 0.98 -16.24 -11.12
N LYS A 71 1.98 -16.29 -12.01
CA LYS A 71 3.32 -16.83 -11.74
C LYS A 71 4.28 -15.76 -11.24
N SER A 72 4.23 -14.59 -11.89
CA SER A 72 5.02 -13.41 -11.48
C SER A 72 4.28 -12.13 -11.84
N MET A 73 4.56 -11.07 -11.09
CA MET A 73 4.07 -9.72 -11.32
C MET A 73 5.19 -8.76 -10.97
N GLU A 74 5.35 -7.73 -11.80
CA GLU A 74 6.28 -6.63 -11.56
C GLU A 74 5.61 -5.32 -11.94
N ILE A 75 5.71 -4.32 -11.07
CA ILE A 75 5.29 -2.96 -11.33
C ILE A 75 6.54 -2.09 -11.33
N SER A 76 6.79 -1.43 -12.45
CA SER A 76 7.90 -0.49 -12.60
C SER A 76 7.41 0.81 -13.19
N GLY A 77 8.27 1.80 -13.30
CA GLY A 77 7.89 3.07 -13.92
C GLY A 77 9.01 4.10 -13.91
N ASN A 78 8.69 5.27 -14.43
CA ASN A 78 9.66 6.34 -14.57
C ASN A 78 8.99 7.71 -14.36
N ASN A 79 9.52 8.50 -13.45
CA ASN A 79 8.99 9.82 -13.11
C ASN A 79 9.24 10.87 -14.19
N ASP A 80 10.29 10.74 -15.01
CA ASP A 80 10.61 11.68 -16.08
C ASP A 80 9.65 11.52 -17.27
N THR A 81 9.38 10.28 -17.66
CA THR A 81 8.47 9.94 -18.77
C THR A 81 7.02 9.79 -18.34
N LYS A 82 6.76 9.81 -17.04
CA LYS A 82 5.45 9.61 -16.43
C LYS A 82 4.75 8.35 -16.96
N ASN A 83 5.43 7.21 -16.88
CA ASN A 83 4.86 5.92 -17.22
C ASN A 83 4.94 4.93 -16.06
N ILE A 84 3.96 4.03 -16.01
CA ILE A 84 3.90 2.85 -15.15
C ILE A 84 3.79 1.65 -16.06
N GLU A 85 4.61 0.65 -15.82
CA GLU A 85 4.61 -0.63 -16.52
C GLU A 85 4.16 -1.73 -15.57
N VAL A 86 3.21 -2.54 -16.00
CA VAL A 86 2.64 -3.67 -15.26
C VAL A 86 2.89 -4.92 -16.08
N ASP A 87 3.89 -5.69 -15.69
CA ASP A 87 4.27 -6.94 -16.34
C ASP A 87 3.79 -8.14 -15.52
N ILE A 88 2.99 -9.03 -16.13
CA ILE A 88 2.41 -10.19 -15.44
C ILE A 88 2.62 -11.45 -16.30
N ASP A 89 3.20 -12.50 -15.73
CA ASP A 89 3.20 -13.85 -16.33
C ASP A 89 2.17 -14.74 -15.63
N ILE A 90 1.32 -15.37 -16.44
CA ILE A 90 0.22 -16.22 -15.97
C ILE A 90 0.36 -17.66 -16.46
N GLN A 91 -0.44 -18.55 -15.87
CA GLN A 91 -0.57 -19.93 -16.31
C GLN A 91 -1.35 -20.03 -17.62
N GLU A 92 -1.24 -21.17 -18.30
CA GLU A 92 -2.06 -21.49 -19.48
C GLU A 92 -3.53 -21.73 -19.09
N GLY A 93 -4.43 -21.44 -20.04
CA GLY A 93 -5.84 -21.75 -19.89
C GLY A 93 -6.65 -20.77 -19.03
N VAL A 94 -6.07 -19.61 -18.70
CA VAL A 94 -6.78 -18.53 -18.01
C VAL A 94 -7.71 -17.83 -18.99
N ALA A 95 -8.96 -17.61 -18.59
CA ALA A 95 -9.96 -16.90 -19.40
C ALA A 95 -9.64 -15.39 -19.43
N ASP A 96 -9.98 -14.74 -20.55
CA ASP A 96 -9.74 -13.30 -20.75
C ASP A 96 -10.43 -12.46 -19.66
N GLU A 97 -11.62 -12.85 -19.22
CA GLU A 97 -12.37 -12.17 -18.16
C GLU A 97 -11.60 -12.19 -16.82
N ALA A 98 -10.90 -13.28 -16.51
CA ALA A 98 -10.10 -13.38 -15.30
C ALA A 98 -8.86 -12.47 -15.36
N VAL A 99 -8.29 -12.29 -16.55
CA VAL A 99 -7.22 -11.33 -16.79
C VAL A 99 -7.71 -9.89 -16.60
N GLN A 100 -8.90 -9.55 -17.09
CA GLN A 100 -9.51 -8.22 -16.92
C GLN A 100 -9.75 -7.91 -15.43
N VAL A 101 -10.25 -8.88 -14.66
CA VAL A 101 -10.43 -8.73 -13.21
C VAL A 101 -9.10 -8.51 -12.50
N LEU A 102 -8.07 -9.28 -12.85
CA LEU A 102 -6.72 -9.14 -12.31
C LEU A 102 -6.17 -7.73 -12.58
N LEU A 103 -6.23 -7.26 -13.83
CA LEU A 103 -5.73 -5.93 -14.21
C LEU A 103 -6.49 -4.82 -13.49
N SER A 104 -7.79 -4.97 -13.31
CA SER A 104 -8.62 -4.02 -12.56
C SER A 104 -8.18 -3.94 -11.08
N ASP A 105 -7.97 -5.09 -10.43
CA ASP A 105 -7.52 -5.14 -9.05
C ASP A 105 -6.09 -4.59 -8.89
N VAL A 106 -5.17 -4.92 -9.81
CA VAL A 106 -3.81 -4.36 -9.82
C VAL A 106 -3.85 -2.85 -9.93
N THR A 107 -4.64 -2.31 -10.86
CA THR A 107 -4.80 -0.86 -11.03
C THR A 107 -5.29 -0.17 -9.77
N LYS A 108 -6.34 -0.73 -9.12
CA LYS A 108 -6.83 -0.20 -7.84
C LYS A 108 -5.76 -0.25 -6.73
N LYS A 109 -4.94 -1.29 -6.70
CA LYS A 109 -3.84 -1.40 -5.72
C LYS A 109 -2.75 -0.36 -5.98
N ILE A 110 -2.40 -0.13 -7.25
CA ILE A 110 -1.47 0.93 -7.63
C ILE A 110 -1.99 2.29 -7.16
N ASP A 111 -3.23 2.65 -7.49
CA ASP A 111 -3.85 3.92 -7.07
C ASP A 111 -3.85 4.10 -5.54
N ASN A 112 -4.19 3.03 -4.81
CA ASN A 112 -4.28 3.09 -3.36
C ASN A 112 -2.91 3.20 -2.67
N ASN A 113 -1.87 2.55 -3.21
CA ASN A 113 -0.52 2.65 -2.69
C ASN A 113 0.16 3.96 -3.12
N ALA A 114 -0.10 4.44 -4.35
CA ALA A 114 0.34 5.76 -4.79
C ALA A 114 -0.24 6.90 -3.93
N TYR A 115 -1.51 6.79 -3.51
CA TYR A 115 -2.09 7.73 -2.54
C TYR A 115 -1.32 7.77 -1.21
N ILE A 116 -0.77 6.64 -0.76
CA ILE A 116 0.03 6.60 0.48
C ILE A 116 1.33 7.37 0.31
N GLN A 117 1.94 7.34 -0.87
CA GLN A 117 3.15 8.09 -1.18
C GLN A 117 2.87 9.59 -1.41
N ASP A 118 1.73 9.91 -2.04
CA ASP A 118 1.33 11.30 -2.29
C ASP A 118 -0.19 11.50 -2.12
N PHE A 119 -0.60 12.16 -1.04
CA PHE A 119 -2.01 12.42 -0.71
C PHE A 119 -2.74 13.34 -1.69
N ARG A 120 -2.06 13.94 -2.67
CA ARG A 120 -2.69 14.67 -3.78
C ARG A 120 -3.33 13.73 -4.80
N ILE A 121 -2.90 12.47 -4.84
CA ILE A 121 -3.49 11.40 -5.66
C ILE A 121 -4.80 10.96 -5.00
N LYS A 122 -5.84 10.71 -5.79
CA LYS A 122 -7.09 10.15 -5.29
C LYS A 122 -7.01 8.63 -5.26
N LYS A 123 -7.62 8.04 -4.25
CA LYS A 123 -7.78 6.58 -4.16
C LYS A 123 -8.76 6.05 -5.19
N ALA A 124 -8.56 4.81 -5.60
CA ALA A 124 -9.59 4.02 -6.25
C ALA A 124 -10.65 3.56 -5.25
N ASP A 125 -11.87 3.37 -5.73
CA ASP A 125 -12.98 2.74 -5.02
C ASP A 125 -13.72 1.73 -5.93
N ASP A 126 -14.88 1.23 -5.49
CA ASP A 126 -15.69 0.27 -6.25
C ASP A 126 -16.44 0.90 -7.45
N THR A 127 -16.33 2.21 -7.66
CA THR A 127 -17.03 2.92 -8.73
C THR A 127 -16.10 3.59 -9.73
N GLN A 128 -14.86 3.84 -9.33
CA GLN A 128 -13.88 4.55 -10.14
C GLN A 128 -12.44 4.20 -9.75
N PHE A 129 -11.55 4.24 -10.72
CA PHE A 129 -10.11 4.25 -10.49
C PHE A 129 -9.70 5.57 -9.82
N GLY A 130 -8.52 5.57 -9.17
CA GLY A 130 -7.94 6.76 -8.55
C GLY A 130 -7.52 7.80 -9.60
N SER A 131 -6.57 8.65 -9.26
CA SER A 131 -6.11 9.70 -10.18
C SER A 131 -4.67 9.52 -10.66
N VAL A 132 -4.09 8.36 -10.48
CA VAL A 132 -2.73 8.09 -11.01
C VAL A 132 -2.71 8.19 -12.53
N TYR A 133 -3.76 7.66 -13.20
CA TYR A 133 -3.86 7.73 -14.65
C TYR A 133 -4.03 9.15 -15.22
N ASP A 134 -4.40 10.13 -14.43
CA ASP A 134 -4.41 11.55 -14.85
C ASP A 134 -2.97 12.09 -15.03
N ILE A 135 -1.97 11.42 -14.40
CA ILE A 135 -0.59 11.88 -14.30
C ILE A 135 0.36 10.96 -15.06
N TYR A 136 0.16 9.65 -14.96
CA TYR A 136 1.00 8.61 -15.55
C TYR A 136 0.23 7.84 -16.63
N SER A 137 0.92 7.48 -17.72
CA SER A 137 0.44 6.47 -18.64
C SER A 137 0.62 5.08 -18.03
N TYR A 138 -0.26 4.14 -18.39
CA TYR A 138 -0.14 2.75 -18.00
C TYR A 138 0.18 1.89 -19.21
N THR A 139 1.16 1.02 -19.09
CA THR A 139 1.42 -0.05 -20.05
C THR A 139 1.20 -1.37 -19.35
N TYR A 140 0.19 -2.12 -19.78
CA TYR A 140 -0.11 -3.45 -19.28
C TYR A 140 0.42 -4.49 -20.26
N LYS A 141 1.19 -5.42 -19.74
CA LYS A 141 1.69 -6.56 -20.49
C LYS A 141 1.41 -7.85 -19.70
N VAL A 142 0.60 -8.72 -20.29
CA VAL A 142 0.32 -10.04 -19.73
C VAL A 142 0.83 -11.11 -20.68
N THR A 143 1.64 -12.00 -20.15
CA THR A 143 2.26 -13.10 -20.90
C THR A 143 1.86 -14.45 -20.33
N CYS A 144 1.91 -15.47 -21.18
CA CYS A 144 1.81 -16.86 -20.81
C CYS A 144 2.99 -17.59 -21.46
N GLY A 145 4.08 -17.75 -20.71
CA GLY A 145 5.36 -18.17 -21.26
C GLY A 145 5.85 -17.22 -22.37
N ASP A 146 6.07 -17.73 -23.56
CA ASP A 146 6.54 -16.91 -24.70
C ASP A 146 5.42 -16.18 -25.47
N THR A 147 4.16 -16.35 -25.05
CA THR A 147 3.00 -15.76 -25.74
C THR A 147 2.52 -14.51 -25.01
N THR A 148 2.44 -13.38 -25.71
CA THR A 148 1.80 -12.17 -25.21
C THR A 148 0.30 -12.28 -25.41
N LEU A 149 -0.46 -12.19 -24.31
CA LEU A 149 -1.93 -12.23 -24.31
C LEU A 149 -2.53 -10.84 -24.31
N TYR A 150 -1.87 -9.90 -23.64
CA TYR A 150 -2.30 -8.52 -23.52
C TYR A 150 -1.08 -7.60 -23.59
N ASP A 151 -1.16 -6.58 -24.41
CA ASP A 151 -0.12 -5.55 -24.53
C ASP A 151 -0.82 -4.25 -24.94
N THR A 152 -1.05 -3.38 -23.98
CA THR A 152 -1.83 -2.16 -24.18
C THR A 152 -1.25 -1.02 -23.38
N THR A 153 -1.07 0.12 -24.03
CA THR A 153 -0.71 1.39 -23.40
C THR A 153 -1.90 2.32 -23.38
N ILE A 154 -2.18 2.88 -22.22
CA ILE A 154 -3.20 3.91 -21.97
C ILE A 154 -2.46 5.18 -21.60
N ASN A 155 -2.63 6.25 -22.37
CA ASN A 155 -1.93 7.50 -22.10
C ASN A 155 -2.49 8.22 -20.88
N ALA A 156 -1.67 9.04 -20.24
CA ALA A 156 -2.11 9.86 -19.11
C ALA A 156 -3.34 10.72 -19.51
N GLY A 157 -4.35 10.71 -18.63
CA GLY A 157 -5.63 11.38 -18.85
C GLY A 157 -6.64 10.63 -19.72
N GLU A 158 -6.28 9.47 -20.27
CA GLU A 158 -7.23 8.61 -20.99
C GLU A 158 -7.98 7.71 -20.01
N SER A 159 -9.22 7.37 -20.34
CA SER A 159 -10.03 6.45 -19.55
C SER A 159 -9.48 5.03 -19.60
N ILE A 160 -9.29 4.41 -18.45
CA ILE A 160 -8.85 3.02 -18.35
C ILE A 160 -10.00 2.11 -18.80
N PRO A 161 -9.80 1.23 -19.81
CA PRO A 161 -10.86 0.37 -20.35
C PRO A 161 -11.05 -0.89 -19.49
N LEU A 162 -11.04 -0.75 -18.17
CA LEU A 162 -11.27 -1.79 -17.17
C LEU A 162 -12.46 -1.39 -16.30
N ASP A 163 -13.08 -2.35 -15.63
CA ASP A 163 -14.22 -2.11 -14.74
C ASP A 163 -13.73 -2.01 -13.28
N PRO A 164 -13.78 -0.84 -12.64
CA PRO A 164 -13.36 -0.68 -11.24
C PRO A 164 -14.29 -1.39 -10.24
N SER A 165 -15.51 -1.75 -10.63
CA SER A 165 -16.49 -2.40 -9.74
C SER A 165 -16.18 -3.88 -9.52
N VAL A 166 -15.35 -4.49 -10.37
CA VAL A 166 -14.95 -5.87 -10.19
C VAL A 166 -13.97 -6.01 -9.03
N ASP A 167 -14.13 -7.09 -8.28
CA ASP A 167 -13.31 -7.41 -7.12
C ASP A 167 -13.09 -8.93 -7.13
N GLY A 168 -11.83 -9.34 -7.29
CA GLY A 168 -11.47 -10.74 -7.35
C GLY A 168 -11.89 -11.53 -6.11
N ASN A 169 -11.86 -10.93 -4.92
CA ASN A 169 -12.31 -11.57 -3.69
C ASN A 169 -13.82 -11.84 -3.73
N LYS A 170 -14.62 -10.86 -4.16
CA LYS A 170 -16.09 -11.03 -4.27
C LYS A 170 -16.45 -12.10 -5.29
N ILE A 171 -15.72 -12.19 -6.40
CA ILE A 171 -15.91 -13.23 -7.40
C ILE A 171 -15.61 -14.61 -6.80
N MET A 172 -14.50 -14.76 -6.12
CA MET A 172 -14.12 -16.03 -5.48
C MET A 172 -15.09 -16.45 -4.38
N GLU A 173 -15.61 -15.51 -3.59
CA GLU A 173 -16.64 -15.76 -2.59
C GLU A 173 -17.96 -16.25 -3.23
N SER A 174 -18.36 -15.66 -4.36
CA SER A 174 -19.57 -16.10 -5.07
C SER A 174 -19.43 -17.52 -5.61
N VAL A 175 -18.29 -17.86 -6.22
CA VAL A 175 -18.00 -19.22 -6.72
C VAL A 175 -17.97 -20.24 -5.57
N ALA A 176 -17.37 -19.90 -4.43
CA ALA A 176 -17.35 -20.77 -3.27
C ALA A 176 -18.75 -21.04 -2.70
N ASN A 177 -19.61 -20.01 -2.68
CA ASN A 177 -20.99 -20.14 -2.22
C ASN A 177 -21.86 -20.96 -3.17
N GLU A 178 -21.68 -20.84 -4.48
CA GLU A 178 -22.37 -21.67 -5.47
C GLU A 178 -22.02 -23.15 -5.32
N GLN A 179 -20.74 -23.48 -5.18
CA GLN A 179 -20.29 -24.85 -4.96
C GLN A 179 -20.83 -25.46 -3.66
N ALA A 180 -20.90 -24.66 -2.58
CA ALA A 180 -21.48 -25.10 -1.32
C ALA A 180 -22.99 -25.40 -1.42
N THR A 181 -23.71 -24.68 -2.28
CA THR A 181 -25.14 -24.86 -2.49
C THR A 181 -25.44 -26.09 -3.33
N GLU A 182 -24.63 -26.36 -4.37
CA GLU A 182 -24.78 -27.56 -5.20
C GLU A 182 -24.42 -28.84 -4.45
N GLY A 183 -23.45 -28.81 -3.53
CA GLY A 183 -23.09 -29.96 -2.69
C GLY A 183 -24.14 -30.35 -1.65
N SER A 184 -25.08 -29.46 -1.31
CA SER A 184 -26.11 -29.68 -0.30
C SER A 184 -27.38 -30.31 -0.86
N THR A 185 -27.60 -30.35 -2.17
CA THR A 185 -28.81 -30.88 -2.80
C THR A 185 -28.77 -32.37 -3.17
N GLY A 186 -27.65 -33.04 -2.91
CA GLY A 186 -27.34 -34.40 -3.40
C GLY A 186 -27.62 -35.55 -2.44
N THR A 187 -28.26 -35.36 -1.24
CA THR A 187 -28.45 -36.48 -0.32
C THR A 187 -29.85 -36.50 0.28
N SER A 188 -30.84 -36.79 -0.58
CA SER A 188 -32.14 -37.29 -0.12
C SER A 188 -32.77 -38.16 -1.19
N GLU A 189 -32.26 -39.38 -1.35
CA GLU A 189 -33.03 -40.47 -1.92
C GLU A 189 -32.67 -41.80 -1.28
N SER A 190 -33.71 -42.31 -0.70
CA SER A 190 -34.23 -43.69 -0.72
C SER A 190 -33.63 -44.64 0.30
N SER A 191 -34.40 -44.84 1.35
CA SER A 191 -34.61 -46.19 1.87
C SER A 191 -36.08 -46.37 2.23
N SER A 192 -36.86 -46.88 1.27
CA SER A 192 -38.12 -47.58 1.54
C SER A 192 -38.03 -48.95 0.88
N ASN A 193 -37.71 -49.95 1.72
CA ASN A 193 -38.41 -51.24 1.64
C ASN A 193 -38.01 -52.11 2.84
#